data_31fac7e7371ecd8cb12e03ab277e62ef
#
_entry.id   31fac7e7371ecd8cb12e03ab277e62ef
#
_cell.length_a   1.000
_cell.length_b   1.000
_cell.length_c   1.000
_cell.angle_alpha   90.00
_cell.angle_beta   90.00
_cell.angle_gamma   90.00
#
_symmetry.space_group_name_H-M   'P 1'
#
loop_
_entity.id
_entity.type
_entity.pdbx_description
1 polymer ?
#
loop_
_entity_poly.entity_id
_entity_poly.type
_entity_poly.pdbx_seq_one_letter_code
_entity_poly.pdbx_strand_id
1 'polypeptide(L)'
;MSAKQRLLAALVLPLLAACGSASGPAAPTVAPGSTVTVDLDGRPFQLHVPRAYDPTTRLPLVVLLHGYESSAALHEEYFKLAGESERRGFLYAMPDGTTDRSGKRFWNATAACCDFYGTGVDDSAYLSRLLDTIAASYSVDSRRVYLIGHSNGGFMAYRMACEHAKQITAIASLAGMATDDPGQCRPERPVSILHIHGTADQTIKYGGGTNVGDPYPSVDTTVSGWRRRDGCDDRPETSAAPLDLDSDRPGPETAVTVYAAGCRDGTRVAVWSIEDGGHMPRLTASFTPAVLDFLLAQVSPA
;
A
#
# COMPACT_ATOMS: atom_id res chain seq x y z
N MET A 1 -76.21 -11.50 38.41
CA MET A 1 -75.27 -12.53 37.92
C MET A 1 -74.14 -11.76 37.28
N SER A 2 -72.96 -11.77 37.92
CA SER A 2 -71.82 -10.91 37.62
C SER A 2 -70.81 -11.67 36.77
N ALA A 3 -70.49 -11.15 35.60
CA ALA A 3 -69.42 -11.68 34.74
C ALA A 3 -68.11 -10.92 35.01
N LYS A 4 -67.12 -11.63 35.57
CA LYS A 4 -65.74 -11.08 35.80
C LYS A 4 -64.97 -11.15 34.51
N GLN A 5 -64.59 -9.99 33.88
CA GLN A 5 -63.61 -9.87 32.83
C GLN A 5 -62.21 -10.02 33.42
N ARG A 6 -61.45 -11.00 32.91
CA ARG A 6 -59.99 -11.12 33.18
C ARG A 6 -59.22 -10.39 32.08
N LEU A 7 -58.51 -9.33 32.45
CA LEU A 7 -57.50 -8.71 31.60
C LEU A 7 -56.24 -9.62 31.58
N LEU A 8 -55.86 -10.08 30.40
CA LEU A 8 -54.52 -10.62 30.14
C LEU A 8 -53.60 -9.45 29.76
N ALA A 9 -52.61 -9.18 30.59
CA ALA A 9 -51.51 -8.28 30.27
C ALA A 9 -50.48 -9.05 29.45
N ALA A 10 -50.30 -8.69 28.19
CA ALA A 10 -49.23 -9.22 27.36
C ALA A 10 -47.91 -8.45 27.66
N LEU A 11 -46.96 -9.17 28.20
CA LEU A 11 -45.58 -8.66 28.42
C LEU A 11 -44.85 -8.69 27.07
N VAL A 12 -44.59 -7.53 26.48
CA VAL A 12 -43.70 -7.40 25.31
C VAL A 12 -42.30 -7.19 25.81
N LEU A 13 -41.43 -8.21 25.68
CA LEU A 13 -39.99 -8.07 25.89
C LEU A 13 -39.37 -7.43 24.63
N PRO A 14 -38.56 -6.37 24.76
CA PRO A 14 -37.80 -5.87 23.63
C PRO A 14 -36.61 -6.82 23.36
N LEU A 15 -36.56 -7.40 22.15
CA LEU A 15 -35.34 -8.04 21.64
C LEU A 15 -34.33 -6.93 21.35
N LEU A 16 -33.31 -6.82 22.20
CA LEU A 16 -32.09 -6.08 21.90
C LEU A 16 -31.29 -6.91 20.90
N ALA A 17 -31.33 -6.53 19.63
CA ALA A 17 -30.43 -7.03 18.60
C ALA A 17 -29.02 -6.46 18.88
N ALA A 18 -28.16 -7.27 19.50
CA ALA A 18 -26.74 -6.97 19.58
C ALA A 18 -26.12 -7.10 18.18
N CYS A 19 -25.83 -5.96 17.53
CA CYS A 19 -24.93 -5.93 16.37
C CYS A 19 -23.53 -6.32 16.86
N GLY A 20 -23.22 -7.61 16.85
CA GLY A 20 -21.88 -8.11 17.01
C GLY A 20 -21.09 -7.76 15.76
N SER A 21 -20.16 -6.81 15.87
CA SER A 21 -19.10 -6.62 14.87
C SER A 21 -18.31 -7.93 14.86
N ALA A 22 -18.35 -8.66 13.75
CA ALA A 22 -17.48 -9.81 13.54
C ALA A 22 -16.06 -9.29 13.38
N SER A 23 -15.29 -9.26 14.49
CA SER A 23 -13.85 -9.10 14.43
C SER A 23 -13.29 -10.37 13.77
N GLY A 24 -12.57 -10.20 12.65
CA GLY A 24 -11.83 -11.30 12.03
C GLY A 24 -10.82 -11.92 13.02
N PRO A 25 -10.25 -13.09 12.70
CA PRO A 25 -9.29 -13.73 13.56
C PRO A 25 -8.09 -12.81 13.81
N ALA A 26 -7.76 -12.61 15.09
CA ALA A 26 -6.59 -11.84 15.47
C ALA A 26 -5.31 -12.55 15.02
N ALA A 27 -4.30 -11.80 14.56
CA ALA A 27 -3.00 -12.37 14.27
C ALA A 27 -2.35 -12.95 15.54
N PRO A 28 -1.59 -14.05 15.45
CA PRO A 28 -0.91 -14.60 16.61
C PRO A 28 0.11 -13.60 17.16
N THR A 29 0.08 -13.35 18.47
CA THR A 29 1.06 -12.50 19.14
C THR A 29 2.41 -13.23 19.19
N VAL A 30 3.46 -12.64 18.63
CA VAL A 30 4.82 -13.21 18.61
C VAL A 30 5.79 -12.35 19.38
N ALA A 31 6.92 -12.98 19.76
CA ALA A 31 7.99 -12.27 20.45
C ALA A 31 8.63 -11.19 19.54
N PRO A 32 9.02 -10.04 20.10
CA PRO A 32 9.80 -9.05 19.38
C PRO A 32 11.09 -9.64 18.77
N GLY A 33 11.48 -9.16 17.58
CA GLY A 33 12.61 -9.66 16.81
C GLY A 33 12.30 -10.95 16.03
N SER A 34 11.02 -11.30 15.83
CA SER A 34 10.60 -12.52 15.15
C SER A 34 9.75 -12.22 13.92
N THR A 35 9.79 -13.15 12.96
CA THR A 35 8.85 -13.19 11.83
C THR A 35 7.90 -14.37 12.01
N VAL A 36 6.61 -14.13 11.83
CA VAL A 36 5.55 -15.14 11.96
C VAL A 36 4.77 -15.24 10.66
N THR A 37 4.30 -16.46 10.38
CA THR A 37 3.28 -16.67 9.35
C THR A 37 1.90 -16.50 9.96
N VAL A 38 1.13 -15.56 9.43
CA VAL A 38 -0.27 -15.33 9.78
C VAL A 38 -1.13 -15.87 8.67
N ASP A 39 -2.04 -16.80 8.97
CA ASP A 39 -3.05 -17.25 8.01
C ASP A 39 -4.23 -16.28 8.04
N LEU A 40 -4.63 -15.79 6.87
CA LEU A 40 -5.79 -14.95 6.70
C LEU A 40 -6.66 -15.54 5.59
N ASP A 41 -7.71 -16.25 5.98
CA ASP A 41 -8.67 -16.89 5.07
C ASP A 41 -8.00 -17.85 4.07
N GLY A 42 -6.99 -18.62 4.49
CA GLY A 42 -6.21 -19.53 3.65
C GLY A 42 -5.18 -18.85 2.76
N ARG A 43 -4.93 -17.55 2.93
CA ARG A 43 -3.85 -16.78 2.27
C ARG A 43 -2.86 -16.30 3.31
N PRO A 44 -1.82 -17.08 3.59
CA PRO A 44 -0.84 -16.72 4.61
C PRO A 44 0.04 -15.55 4.17
N PHE A 45 0.46 -14.74 5.14
CA PHE A 45 1.47 -13.71 4.97
C PHE A 45 2.51 -13.75 6.09
N GLN A 46 3.69 -13.19 5.84
CA GLN A 46 4.72 -13.04 6.84
C GLN A 46 4.57 -11.68 7.51
N LEU A 47 4.66 -11.65 8.85
CA LEU A 47 4.69 -10.44 9.66
C LEU A 47 5.97 -10.43 10.49
N HIS A 48 6.84 -9.46 10.26
CA HIS A 48 8.02 -9.20 11.08
C HIS A 48 7.70 -8.17 12.15
N VAL A 49 7.96 -8.54 13.42
CA VAL A 49 7.81 -7.69 14.60
C VAL A 49 9.21 -7.29 15.08
N PRO A 50 9.61 -6.02 15.01
CA PRO A 50 10.97 -5.61 15.36
C PRO A 50 11.27 -5.81 16.84
N ARG A 51 12.55 -6.00 17.19
CA ARG A 51 13.00 -6.20 18.61
C ARG A 51 12.57 -5.07 19.53
N ALA A 52 12.50 -3.86 19.01
CA ALA A 52 12.08 -2.68 19.78
C ALA A 52 10.56 -2.60 19.99
N TYR A 53 9.77 -3.59 19.53
CA TYR A 53 8.33 -3.58 19.71
C TYR A 53 7.94 -3.66 21.19
N ASP A 54 7.14 -2.68 21.60
CA ASP A 54 6.48 -2.61 22.91
C ASP A 54 4.98 -2.44 22.67
N PRO A 55 4.11 -3.31 23.18
CA PRO A 55 2.66 -3.21 22.99
C PRO A 55 2.03 -1.93 23.56
N THR A 56 2.74 -1.20 24.42
CA THR A 56 2.28 0.10 24.95
C THR A 56 2.59 1.26 24.00
N THR A 57 3.44 1.05 23.00
CA THR A 57 3.86 2.06 22.01
C THR A 57 3.33 1.70 20.63
N ARG A 58 2.62 2.64 19.98
CA ARG A 58 2.13 2.43 18.63
C ARG A 58 3.25 2.59 17.61
N LEU A 59 3.45 1.57 16.78
CA LEU A 59 4.43 1.58 15.70
C LEU A 59 3.80 1.80 14.33
N PRO A 60 4.55 2.37 13.37
CA PRO A 60 4.17 2.37 11.95
C PRO A 60 4.02 0.94 11.44
N LEU A 61 3.21 0.77 10.38
CA LEU A 61 3.10 -0.47 9.63
C LEU A 61 3.54 -0.22 8.17
N VAL A 62 4.43 -1.05 7.67
CA VAL A 62 4.85 -1.07 6.26
C VAL A 62 4.44 -2.40 5.64
N VAL A 63 3.81 -2.39 4.47
CA VAL A 63 3.45 -3.58 3.71
C VAL A 63 4.17 -3.57 2.37
N LEU A 64 4.84 -4.67 2.01
CA LEU A 64 5.51 -4.86 0.74
C LEU A 64 4.64 -5.67 -0.22
N LEU A 65 4.44 -5.14 -1.44
CA LEU A 65 3.69 -5.78 -2.51
C LEU A 65 4.62 -6.13 -3.67
N HIS A 66 4.75 -7.42 -3.96
CA HIS A 66 5.66 -7.92 -5.00
C HIS A 66 5.14 -7.66 -6.43
N GLY A 67 6.02 -7.75 -7.43
CA GLY A 67 5.69 -7.69 -8.85
C GLY A 67 5.05 -8.98 -9.39
N TYR A 68 4.50 -8.91 -10.60
CA TYR A 68 3.96 -10.08 -11.31
C TYR A 68 5.01 -11.18 -11.45
N GLU A 69 4.61 -12.44 -11.35
CA GLU A 69 5.48 -13.64 -11.39
C GLU A 69 6.49 -13.77 -10.25
N SER A 70 6.45 -12.88 -9.25
CA SER A 70 7.40 -12.83 -8.15
C SER A 70 6.78 -13.32 -6.82
N SER A 71 7.43 -13.02 -5.71
CA SER A 71 6.96 -13.35 -4.36
C SER A 71 7.40 -12.31 -3.33
N ALA A 72 6.76 -12.35 -2.17
CA ALA A 72 7.15 -11.55 -1.02
C ALA A 72 8.62 -11.77 -0.64
N ALA A 73 9.10 -13.02 -0.64
CA ALA A 73 10.48 -13.37 -0.29
C ALA A 73 11.50 -12.77 -1.27
N LEU A 74 11.24 -12.85 -2.58
CA LEU A 74 12.14 -12.27 -3.60
C LEU A 74 12.17 -10.74 -3.52
N HIS A 75 11.04 -10.11 -3.20
CA HIS A 75 11.00 -8.67 -3.04
C HIS A 75 11.58 -8.20 -1.72
N GLU A 76 11.51 -9.01 -0.64
CA GLU A 76 12.28 -8.73 0.58
C GLU A 76 13.78 -8.76 0.32
N GLU A 77 14.27 -9.75 -0.44
CA GLU A 77 15.68 -9.81 -0.84
C GLU A 77 16.10 -8.59 -1.66
N TYR A 78 15.21 -8.07 -2.49
CA TYR A 78 15.43 -6.90 -3.34
C TYR A 78 15.42 -5.58 -2.54
N PHE A 79 14.40 -5.35 -1.70
CA PHE A 79 14.24 -4.11 -0.93
C PHE A 79 14.92 -4.12 0.44
N LYS A 80 15.13 -5.29 1.05
CA LYS A 80 15.79 -5.47 2.37
C LYS A 80 15.10 -4.72 3.52
N LEU A 81 13.77 -4.73 3.54
CA LEU A 81 12.96 -3.96 4.48
C LEU A 81 12.99 -4.52 5.91
N ALA A 82 13.23 -5.83 6.11
CA ALA A 82 13.30 -6.42 7.44
C ALA A 82 14.44 -5.81 8.28
N GLY A 83 15.61 -5.57 7.66
CA GLY A 83 16.72 -4.88 8.32
C GLY A 83 16.40 -3.43 8.70
N GLU A 84 15.62 -2.74 7.87
CA GLU A 84 15.14 -1.38 8.15
C GLU A 84 14.08 -1.37 9.25
N SER A 85 13.19 -2.38 9.28
CA SER A 85 12.20 -2.56 10.36
C SER A 85 12.91 -2.64 11.73
N GLU A 86 13.97 -3.44 11.83
CA GLU A 86 14.78 -3.54 13.06
C GLU A 86 15.46 -2.20 13.45
N ARG A 87 15.94 -1.44 12.46
CA ARG A 87 16.66 -0.17 12.72
C ARG A 87 15.74 0.99 13.05
N ARG A 88 14.55 1.05 12.43
CA ARG A 88 13.64 2.20 12.49
C ARG A 88 12.43 1.97 13.37
N GLY A 89 12.14 0.72 13.77
CA GLY A 89 11.03 0.36 14.64
C GLY A 89 9.67 0.49 13.96
N PHE A 90 9.40 -0.33 12.94
CA PHE A 90 8.07 -0.46 12.33
C PHE A 90 7.68 -1.92 12.17
N LEU A 91 6.39 -2.23 12.25
CA LEU A 91 5.84 -3.55 11.90
C LEU A 91 5.92 -3.72 10.37
N TYR A 92 6.31 -4.91 9.91
CA TYR A 92 6.54 -5.13 8.49
C TYR A 92 5.82 -6.38 7.99
N ALA A 93 4.88 -6.22 7.05
CA ALA A 93 4.10 -7.31 6.49
C ALA A 93 4.47 -7.59 5.03
N MET A 94 4.55 -8.88 4.69
CA MET A 94 4.97 -9.40 3.38
C MET A 94 3.94 -10.43 2.88
N PRO A 95 2.80 -10.00 2.34
CA PRO A 95 1.85 -10.91 1.72
C PRO A 95 2.29 -11.37 0.34
N ASP A 96 1.83 -12.58 -0.03
CA ASP A 96 1.88 -13.06 -1.41
C ASP A 96 0.54 -12.83 -2.12
N GLY A 97 0.61 -12.46 -3.39
CA GLY A 97 -0.53 -12.37 -4.29
C GLY A 97 -1.08 -13.76 -4.65
N THR A 98 -2.27 -13.75 -5.26
CA THR A 98 -2.92 -14.96 -5.75
C THR A 98 -2.09 -15.61 -6.88
N THR A 99 -2.13 -16.93 -6.98
CA THR A 99 -1.49 -17.67 -8.09
C THR A 99 -2.50 -17.90 -9.20
N ASP A 100 -2.13 -17.51 -10.43
CA ASP A 100 -2.93 -17.76 -11.62
C ASP A 100 -2.82 -19.21 -12.10
N ARG A 101 -3.58 -19.58 -13.17
CA ARG A 101 -3.58 -20.93 -13.73
C ARG A 101 -2.25 -21.37 -14.37
N SER A 102 -1.31 -20.44 -14.58
CA SER A 102 0.04 -20.74 -15.07
C SER A 102 1.07 -20.85 -13.94
N GLY A 103 0.63 -20.74 -12.68
CA GLY A 103 1.47 -20.81 -11.48
C GLY A 103 2.16 -19.50 -11.13
N LYS A 104 1.76 -18.38 -11.74
CA LYS A 104 2.37 -17.06 -11.53
C LYS A 104 1.58 -16.27 -10.49
N ARG A 105 2.27 -15.71 -9.50
CA ARG A 105 1.63 -14.82 -8.51
C ARG A 105 1.35 -13.45 -9.11
N PHE A 106 0.22 -12.89 -8.73
CA PHE A 106 -0.23 -11.58 -9.16
C PHE A 106 -1.12 -10.89 -8.12
N TRP A 107 -1.27 -9.59 -8.28
CA TRP A 107 -2.30 -8.77 -7.65
C TRP A 107 -3.28 -8.32 -8.72
N ASN A 108 -4.58 -8.50 -8.49
CA ASN A 108 -5.62 -7.92 -9.33
C ASN A 108 -5.72 -6.41 -9.06
N ALA A 109 -4.90 -5.62 -9.75
CA ALA A 109 -4.75 -4.21 -9.45
C ALA A 109 -5.60 -3.30 -10.35
N THR A 110 -5.48 -3.44 -11.68
CA THR A 110 -6.23 -2.65 -12.67
C THR A 110 -6.55 -3.52 -13.88
N ALA A 111 -7.36 -3.03 -14.83
CA ALA A 111 -7.58 -3.73 -16.09
C ALA A 111 -6.27 -4.04 -16.84
N ALA A 112 -5.32 -3.09 -16.82
CA ALA A 112 -4.01 -3.26 -17.45
C ALA A 112 -3.05 -4.14 -16.63
N CYS A 113 -3.34 -4.47 -15.37
CA CYS A 113 -2.41 -5.24 -14.50
C CYS A 113 -3.07 -5.79 -13.23
N CYS A 114 -2.98 -7.05 -12.95
CA CYS A 114 -2.36 -8.13 -13.70
C CYS A 114 -3.19 -9.42 -13.59
N ASP A 115 -4.53 -9.32 -13.44
CA ASP A 115 -5.42 -10.49 -13.52
C ASP A 115 -5.67 -10.88 -14.98
N PHE A 116 -4.62 -11.30 -15.68
CA PHE A 116 -4.66 -11.61 -17.12
C PHE A 116 -5.55 -12.79 -17.50
N TYR A 117 -6.04 -13.51 -16.52
CA TYR A 117 -6.92 -14.66 -16.73
C TYR A 117 -8.36 -14.44 -16.25
N GLY A 118 -8.67 -13.22 -15.78
CA GLY A 118 -10.01 -12.87 -15.36
C GLY A 118 -10.52 -13.67 -14.16
N THR A 119 -9.66 -13.91 -13.17
CA THR A 119 -10.04 -14.66 -11.95
C THR A 119 -11.03 -13.90 -11.09
N GLY A 120 -11.01 -12.56 -11.18
CA GLY A 120 -11.86 -11.67 -10.39
C GLY A 120 -11.55 -11.69 -8.90
N VAL A 121 -10.34 -12.15 -8.49
CA VAL A 121 -9.95 -12.17 -7.08
C VAL A 121 -9.97 -10.76 -6.50
N ASP A 122 -10.52 -10.60 -5.31
CA ASP A 122 -10.56 -9.31 -4.62
C ASP A 122 -9.36 -9.13 -3.68
N ASP A 123 -8.22 -8.80 -4.29
CA ASP A 123 -6.98 -8.51 -3.55
C ASP A 123 -7.06 -7.23 -2.73
N SER A 124 -7.89 -6.27 -3.16
CA SER A 124 -8.12 -5.04 -2.42
C SER A 124 -8.78 -5.32 -1.06
N ALA A 125 -9.86 -6.10 -1.05
CA ALA A 125 -10.50 -6.53 0.19
C ALA A 125 -9.58 -7.42 1.05
N TYR A 126 -8.77 -8.30 0.43
CA TYR A 126 -7.79 -9.11 1.16
C TYR A 126 -6.77 -8.22 1.89
N LEU A 127 -6.16 -7.26 1.21
CA LEU A 127 -5.16 -6.37 1.80
C LEU A 127 -5.77 -5.46 2.88
N SER A 128 -7.01 -4.99 2.70
CA SER A 128 -7.72 -4.23 3.73
C SER A 128 -7.91 -5.06 5.01
N ARG A 129 -8.38 -6.33 4.88
CA ARG A 129 -8.51 -7.24 6.02
C ARG A 129 -7.16 -7.58 6.66
N LEU A 130 -6.08 -7.67 5.88
CA LEU A 130 -4.72 -7.88 6.41
C LEU A 130 -4.32 -6.73 7.34
N LEU A 131 -4.54 -5.48 6.92
CA LEU A 131 -4.27 -4.30 7.75
C LEU A 131 -5.09 -4.33 9.05
N ASP A 132 -6.39 -4.64 8.98
CA ASP A 132 -7.26 -4.74 10.14
C ASP A 132 -6.82 -5.87 11.08
N THR A 133 -6.42 -7.04 10.55
CA THR A 133 -5.95 -8.19 11.33
C THR A 133 -4.68 -7.85 12.11
N ILE A 134 -3.73 -7.15 11.49
CA ILE A 134 -2.52 -6.71 12.18
C ILE A 134 -2.85 -5.67 13.25
N ALA A 135 -3.68 -4.68 12.93
CA ALA A 135 -4.07 -3.63 13.87
C ALA A 135 -4.88 -4.16 15.08
N ALA A 136 -5.62 -5.26 14.92
CA ALA A 136 -6.33 -5.92 16.01
C ALA A 136 -5.42 -6.65 16.99
N SER A 137 -4.20 -7.03 16.56
CA SER A 137 -3.28 -7.87 17.33
C SER A 137 -2.04 -7.15 17.84
N TYR A 138 -1.67 -6.06 17.18
CA TYR A 138 -0.46 -5.29 17.46
C TYR A 138 -0.78 -3.80 17.62
N SER A 139 0.04 -3.10 18.40
CA SER A 139 -0.06 -1.64 18.59
C SER A 139 0.39 -0.90 17.35
N VAL A 140 -0.48 -0.80 16.34
CA VAL A 140 -0.26 -0.04 15.11
C VAL A 140 -0.66 1.41 15.31
N ASP A 141 0.18 2.37 14.85
CA ASP A 141 -0.24 3.75 14.65
C ASP A 141 -1.05 3.83 13.34
N SER A 142 -2.37 3.91 13.44
CA SER A 142 -3.27 4.00 12.28
C SER A 142 -3.06 5.21 11.39
N ARG A 143 -2.30 6.20 11.86
CA ARG A 143 -1.91 7.39 11.09
C ARG A 143 -0.60 7.19 10.32
N ARG A 144 0.03 6.02 10.45
CA ARG A 144 1.35 5.70 9.89
C ARG A 144 1.36 4.31 9.27
N VAL A 145 0.48 4.10 8.27
CA VAL A 145 0.36 2.85 7.50
C VAL A 145 0.79 3.10 6.07
N TYR A 146 1.76 2.34 5.59
CA TYR A 146 2.44 2.58 4.32
C TYR A 146 2.50 1.32 3.46
N LEU A 147 2.38 1.50 2.14
CA LEU A 147 2.60 0.44 1.18
C LEU A 147 3.82 0.75 0.32
N ILE A 148 4.63 -0.26 0.06
CA ILE A 148 5.72 -0.24 -0.92
C ILE A 148 5.41 -1.31 -1.95
N GLY A 149 5.39 -0.96 -3.24
CA GLY A 149 5.12 -1.92 -4.30
C GLY A 149 6.05 -1.74 -5.49
N HIS A 150 6.39 -2.86 -6.14
CA HIS A 150 7.12 -2.85 -7.40
C HIS A 150 6.22 -3.40 -8.52
N SER A 151 6.22 -2.74 -9.71
CA SER A 151 5.51 -3.23 -10.88
C SER A 151 4.02 -3.49 -10.56
N ASN A 152 3.52 -4.71 -10.70
CA ASN A 152 2.17 -5.11 -10.31
C ASN A 152 1.84 -4.72 -8.84
N GLY A 153 2.77 -4.89 -7.90
CA GLY A 153 2.60 -4.42 -6.52
C GLY A 153 2.49 -2.89 -6.41
N GLY A 154 3.16 -2.15 -7.29
CA GLY A 154 3.03 -0.70 -7.40
C GLY A 154 1.65 -0.27 -7.91
N PHE A 155 1.10 -0.96 -8.94
CA PHE A 155 -0.29 -0.78 -9.37
C PHE A 155 -1.26 -1.08 -8.22
N MET A 156 -1.01 -2.15 -7.46
CA MET A 156 -1.86 -2.52 -6.33
C MET A 156 -1.77 -1.50 -5.19
N ALA A 157 -0.59 -0.92 -4.92
CA ALA A 157 -0.45 0.14 -3.94
C ALA A 157 -1.30 1.38 -4.32
N TYR A 158 -1.35 1.74 -5.60
CA TYR A 158 -2.25 2.79 -6.10
C TYR A 158 -3.72 2.44 -5.93
N ARG A 159 -4.12 1.19 -6.22
CA ARG A 159 -5.49 0.73 -5.99
C ARG A 159 -5.87 0.85 -4.53
N MET A 160 -5.01 0.40 -3.62
CA MET A 160 -5.23 0.51 -2.18
C MET A 160 -5.33 1.97 -1.70
N ALA A 161 -4.44 2.85 -2.18
CA ALA A 161 -4.52 4.28 -1.87
C ALA A 161 -5.84 4.91 -2.34
N CYS A 162 -6.41 4.39 -3.42
CA CYS A 162 -7.68 4.84 -3.96
C CYS A 162 -8.90 4.31 -3.19
N GLU A 163 -8.97 2.99 -2.98
CA GLU A 163 -10.13 2.32 -2.41
C GLU A 163 -10.15 2.32 -0.87
N HIS A 164 -8.97 2.35 -0.24
CA HIS A 164 -8.78 2.27 1.21
C HIS A 164 -7.99 3.45 1.80
N ALA A 165 -8.22 4.64 1.26
CA ALA A 165 -7.53 5.86 1.69
C ALA A 165 -7.58 6.09 3.21
N LYS A 166 -8.64 5.67 3.92
CA LYS A 166 -8.73 5.79 5.39
C LYS A 166 -7.71 4.94 6.13
N GLN A 167 -7.28 3.82 5.54
CA GLN A 167 -6.30 2.93 6.13
C GLN A 167 -4.87 3.26 5.72
N ILE A 168 -4.67 4.02 4.60
CA ILE A 168 -3.36 4.24 3.98
C ILE A 168 -2.92 5.69 4.16
N THR A 169 -1.74 5.90 4.73
CA THR A 169 -1.14 7.22 4.91
C THR A 169 -0.32 7.66 3.71
N ALA A 170 0.50 6.76 3.20
CA ALA A 170 1.31 7.00 2.00
C ALA A 170 1.64 5.70 1.28
N ILE A 171 1.98 5.82 -0.01
CA ILE A 171 2.50 4.73 -0.81
C ILE A 171 3.81 5.11 -1.49
N ALA A 172 4.65 4.10 -1.75
CA ALA A 172 5.77 4.18 -2.68
C ALA A 172 5.57 3.13 -3.78
N SER A 173 5.46 3.58 -5.04
CA SER A 173 5.32 2.72 -6.20
C SER A 173 6.57 2.80 -7.07
N LEU A 174 7.30 1.70 -7.17
CA LEU A 174 8.40 1.54 -8.14
C LEU A 174 7.85 0.87 -9.39
N ALA A 175 7.91 1.56 -10.53
CA ALA A 175 7.53 1.06 -11.85
C ALA A 175 6.08 0.53 -11.96
N GLY A 176 5.15 1.07 -11.14
CA GLY A 176 3.71 0.76 -11.20
C GLY A 176 2.90 2.03 -11.40
N MET A 177 1.75 1.95 -12.08
CA MET A 177 0.92 3.09 -12.44
C MET A 177 -0.43 3.09 -11.70
N ALA A 178 -1.09 4.25 -11.65
CA ALA A 178 -2.48 4.34 -11.23
C ALA A 178 -3.42 3.76 -12.31
N THR A 179 -4.72 3.71 -12.03
CA THR A 179 -5.73 3.40 -13.07
C THR A 179 -5.74 4.47 -14.17
N ASP A 180 -5.96 4.04 -15.42
CA ASP A 180 -6.11 4.95 -16.56
C ASP A 180 -7.41 5.75 -16.50
N ASP A 181 -8.47 5.18 -15.91
CA ASP A 181 -9.75 5.87 -15.72
C ASP A 181 -9.78 6.67 -14.41
N PRO A 182 -9.68 8.02 -14.45
CA PRO A 182 -9.77 8.85 -13.26
C PRO A 182 -11.08 8.71 -12.47
N GLY A 183 -12.16 8.28 -13.15
CA GLY A 183 -13.48 8.10 -12.53
C GLY A 183 -13.54 6.91 -11.56
N GLN A 184 -12.65 5.93 -11.75
CA GLN A 184 -12.52 4.77 -10.89
C GLN A 184 -11.75 5.03 -9.60
N CYS A 185 -11.14 6.21 -9.46
CA CYS A 185 -10.34 6.55 -8.29
C CYS A 185 -10.87 7.81 -7.60
N ARG A 186 -11.54 7.61 -6.46
CA ARG A 186 -12.11 8.69 -5.63
C ARG A 186 -11.77 8.45 -4.16
N PRO A 187 -10.49 8.66 -3.76
CA PRO A 187 -10.08 8.43 -2.38
C PRO A 187 -10.86 9.34 -1.42
N GLU A 188 -11.31 8.78 -0.31
CA GLU A 188 -12.11 9.50 0.70
C GLU A 188 -11.30 10.57 1.44
N ARG A 189 -9.98 10.46 1.44
CA ARG A 189 -9.03 11.47 1.96
C ARG A 189 -7.75 11.50 1.11
N PRO A 190 -6.95 12.56 1.20
CA PRO A 190 -5.63 12.62 0.56
C PRO A 190 -4.70 11.52 1.06
N VAL A 191 -3.83 11.01 0.16
CA VAL A 191 -2.81 9.99 0.46
C VAL A 191 -1.49 10.43 -0.16
N SER A 192 -0.43 10.51 0.63
CA SER A 192 0.89 10.89 0.09
C SER A 192 1.43 9.85 -0.87
N ILE A 193 1.97 10.29 -2.00
CA ILE A 193 2.43 9.45 -3.10
C ILE A 193 3.93 9.66 -3.34
N LEU A 194 4.68 8.57 -3.36
CA LEU A 194 6.01 8.51 -3.95
C LEU A 194 5.97 7.61 -5.18
N HIS A 195 6.08 8.20 -6.35
CA HIS A 195 6.21 7.49 -7.61
C HIS A 195 7.69 7.41 -8.01
N ILE A 196 8.22 6.21 -8.24
CA ILE A 196 9.60 5.98 -8.65
C ILE A 196 9.59 5.22 -9.96
N HIS A 197 10.32 5.71 -10.99
CA HIS A 197 10.27 5.09 -12.30
C HIS A 197 11.54 5.31 -13.11
N GLY A 198 12.01 4.27 -13.80
CA GLY A 198 13.09 4.38 -14.75
C GLY A 198 12.62 4.98 -16.07
N THR A 199 13.33 6.02 -16.59
CA THR A 199 12.93 6.69 -17.83
C THR A 199 13.05 5.82 -19.07
N ALA A 200 13.87 4.75 -19.02
CA ALA A 200 14.05 3.76 -20.08
C ALA A 200 13.31 2.44 -19.84
N ASP A 201 12.34 2.40 -18.90
CA ASP A 201 11.54 1.19 -18.64
C ASP A 201 10.80 0.73 -19.90
N GLN A 202 11.08 -0.51 -20.34
CA GLN A 202 10.47 -1.13 -21.51
C GLN A 202 9.29 -2.04 -21.18
N THR A 203 9.07 -2.37 -19.91
CA THR A 203 7.98 -3.21 -19.43
C THR A 203 6.74 -2.37 -19.13
N ILE A 204 6.87 -1.43 -18.21
CA ILE A 204 5.86 -0.42 -17.91
C ILE A 204 6.46 0.93 -18.30
N LYS A 205 6.14 1.38 -19.50
CA LYS A 205 6.79 2.55 -20.09
C LYS A 205 6.50 3.83 -19.32
N TYR A 206 7.53 4.64 -19.11
CA TYR A 206 7.42 5.95 -18.45
C TYR A 206 6.35 6.85 -19.10
N GLY A 207 6.28 6.84 -20.42
CA GLY A 207 5.29 7.59 -21.20
C GLY A 207 3.89 6.98 -21.28
N GLY A 208 3.63 5.90 -20.54
CA GLY A 208 2.36 5.15 -20.64
C GLY A 208 2.34 4.17 -21.81
N GLY A 209 1.29 3.37 -21.87
CA GLY A 209 1.16 2.35 -22.92
C GLY A 209 -0.08 1.47 -22.76
N THR A 210 0.00 0.28 -23.32
CA THR A 210 -1.02 -0.77 -23.17
C THR A 210 -0.37 -2.05 -22.70
N ASN A 211 -1.08 -2.80 -21.86
CA ASN A 211 -0.69 -4.12 -21.41
C ASN A 211 -1.87 -5.08 -21.62
N VAL A 212 -1.64 -6.14 -22.39
CA VAL A 212 -2.68 -7.13 -22.80
C VAL A 212 -3.95 -6.47 -23.41
N GLY A 213 -3.79 -5.32 -24.05
CA GLY A 213 -4.89 -4.60 -24.70
C GLY A 213 -5.50 -3.46 -23.89
N ASP A 214 -5.28 -3.42 -22.58
CA ASP A 214 -5.78 -2.38 -21.70
C ASP A 214 -4.76 -1.26 -21.50
N PRO A 215 -5.17 0.03 -21.55
CA PRO A 215 -4.27 1.16 -21.39
C PRO A 215 -3.84 1.34 -19.93
N TYR A 216 -2.62 1.87 -19.74
CA TYR A 216 -2.16 2.43 -18.49
C TYR A 216 -1.57 3.84 -18.74
N PRO A 217 -1.72 4.76 -17.77
CA PRO A 217 -1.32 6.16 -17.95
C PRO A 217 0.20 6.32 -17.92
N SER A 218 0.69 7.47 -18.38
CA SER A 218 2.08 7.88 -18.18
C SER A 218 2.35 8.22 -16.69
N VAL A 219 3.64 8.34 -16.35
CA VAL A 219 4.09 8.87 -15.05
C VAL A 219 3.49 10.25 -14.81
N ASP A 220 3.57 11.16 -15.80
CA ASP A 220 3.02 12.51 -15.70
C ASP A 220 1.51 12.52 -15.45
N THR A 221 0.77 11.66 -16.14
CA THR A 221 -0.69 11.53 -15.95
C THR A 221 -1.00 10.98 -14.57
N THR A 222 -0.28 9.95 -14.11
CA THR A 222 -0.42 9.36 -12.78
C THR A 222 -0.15 10.40 -11.67
N VAL A 223 1.00 11.05 -11.72
CA VAL A 223 1.44 12.04 -10.71
C VAL A 223 0.53 13.26 -10.71
N SER A 224 0.21 13.83 -11.89
CA SER A 224 -0.70 15.00 -11.98
C SER A 224 -2.12 14.66 -11.52
N GLY A 225 -2.57 13.42 -11.75
CA GLY A 225 -3.86 12.92 -11.25
C GLY A 225 -3.92 12.93 -9.73
N TRP A 226 -2.91 12.38 -9.06
CA TRP A 226 -2.82 12.35 -7.60
C TRP A 226 -2.62 13.73 -7.01
N ARG A 227 -1.76 14.55 -7.61
CA ARG A 227 -1.57 15.94 -7.21
C ARG A 227 -2.90 16.72 -7.17
N ARG A 228 -3.74 16.58 -8.21
CA ARG A 228 -5.09 17.20 -8.22
C ARG A 228 -6.00 16.62 -7.15
N ARG A 229 -5.98 15.29 -6.92
CA ARG A 229 -6.78 14.63 -5.87
C ARG A 229 -6.40 15.12 -4.47
N ASP A 230 -5.12 15.34 -4.24
CA ASP A 230 -4.61 15.83 -2.96
C ASP A 230 -4.69 17.36 -2.83
N GLY A 231 -5.07 18.08 -3.90
CA GLY A 231 -5.23 19.53 -3.88
C GLY A 231 -3.92 20.30 -3.90
N CYS A 232 -2.82 19.66 -4.30
CA CYS A 232 -1.51 20.31 -4.37
C CYS A 232 -1.44 21.33 -5.51
N ASP A 233 -0.66 22.39 -5.31
CA ASP A 233 -0.33 23.40 -6.34
C ASP A 233 0.41 22.77 -7.52
N ASP A 234 0.37 23.47 -8.67
CA ASP A 234 1.04 23.02 -9.91
C ASP A 234 2.56 23.18 -9.87
N ARG A 235 3.09 23.93 -8.93
CA ARG A 235 4.52 24.21 -8.83
C ARG A 235 5.19 23.23 -7.89
N PRO A 236 6.21 22.48 -8.35
CA PRO A 236 7.02 21.67 -7.47
C PRO A 236 7.83 22.55 -6.51
N GLU A 237 8.20 21.99 -5.37
CA GLU A 237 9.21 22.58 -4.51
C GLU A 237 10.52 22.71 -5.30
N THR A 238 11.25 23.82 -5.11
CA THR A 238 12.53 24.04 -5.79
C THR A 238 13.58 23.04 -5.31
N SER A 239 14.01 22.21 -6.25
CA SER A 239 15.14 21.27 -6.29
C SER A 239 15.55 20.63 -4.95
N ALA A 240 14.98 19.45 -4.68
CA ALA A 240 15.73 18.45 -3.92
C ALA A 240 17.00 18.07 -4.73
N ALA A 241 18.11 17.83 -4.05
CA ALA A 241 19.29 17.28 -4.72
C ALA A 241 18.95 15.92 -5.36
N PRO A 242 19.49 15.61 -6.54
CA PRO A 242 19.29 14.30 -7.15
C PRO A 242 19.83 13.19 -6.25
N LEU A 243 19.23 12.00 -6.37
CA LEU A 243 19.60 10.82 -5.58
C LEU A 243 20.41 9.82 -6.45
N ASP A 244 21.21 9.01 -5.79
CA ASP A 244 21.91 7.86 -6.36
C ASP A 244 21.18 6.60 -5.93
N LEU A 245 20.30 6.06 -6.79
CA LEU A 245 19.40 4.96 -6.48
C LEU A 245 19.61 3.69 -7.31
N ASP A 246 20.26 3.80 -8.50
CA ASP A 246 20.54 2.68 -9.40
C ASP A 246 22.07 2.48 -9.58
N SER A 247 22.63 1.42 -8.96
CA SER A 247 24.06 1.13 -9.03
C SER A 247 24.57 0.74 -10.44
N ASP A 248 23.69 0.50 -11.40
CA ASP A 248 24.08 0.30 -12.80
C ASP A 248 24.26 1.64 -13.55
N ARG A 249 24.01 2.75 -12.88
CA ARG A 249 24.18 4.12 -13.40
C ARG A 249 25.23 4.87 -12.59
N PRO A 250 26.02 5.74 -13.22
CA PRO A 250 27.04 6.49 -12.50
C PRO A 250 26.48 7.74 -11.80
N GLY A 251 26.71 7.84 -10.50
CA GLY A 251 26.40 9.05 -9.72
C GLY A 251 24.92 9.26 -9.45
N PRO A 252 24.53 10.46 -9.02
CA PRO A 252 23.15 10.77 -8.63
C PRO A 252 22.24 10.96 -9.86
N GLU A 253 21.83 9.86 -10.46
CA GLU A 253 21.04 9.78 -11.69
C GLU A 253 19.54 10.00 -11.50
N THR A 254 19.05 10.02 -10.25
CA THR A 254 17.63 10.12 -9.97
C THR A 254 17.20 11.55 -9.72
N ALA A 255 16.43 12.12 -10.66
CA ALA A 255 15.81 13.43 -10.49
C ALA A 255 14.64 13.35 -9.50
N VAL A 256 14.58 14.30 -8.57
CA VAL A 256 13.55 14.39 -7.52
C VAL A 256 12.66 15.59 -7.76
N THR A 257 11.36 15.36 -7.89
CA THR A 257 10.33 16.40 -7.95
C THR A 257 9.32 16.18 -6.85
N VAL A 258 9.00 17.21 -6.05
CA VAL A 258 8.07 17.13 -4.92
C VAL A 258 7.02 18.24 -5.04
N TYR A 259 5.77 17.88 -4.85
CA TYR A 259 4.64 18.80 -4.70
C TYR A 259 4.12 18.71 -3.26
N ALA A 260 4.21 19.79 -2.50
CA ALA A 260 3.75 19.86 -1.12
C ALA A 260 2.93 21.12 -0.84
N ALA A 261 3.17 22.22 -1.59
CA ALA A 261 2.39 23.44 -1.43
C ALA A 261 0.92 23.21 -1.84
N GLY A 262 -0.02 23.75 -1.06
CA GLY A 262 -1.45 23.63 -1.32
C GLY A 262 -2.05 22.26 -1.00
N CYS A 263 -1.25 21.23 -0.81
CA CYS A 263 -1.75 19.87 -0.58
C CYS A 263 -2.60 19.79 0.70
N ARG A 264 -3.77 19.13 0.58
CA ARG A 264 -4.65 18.92 1.74
C ARG A 264 -4.01 17.98 2.76
N ASP A 265 -4.29 18.22 4.02
CA ASP A 265 -3.86 17.39 5.16
C ASP A 265 -2.34 17.23 5.28
N GLY A 266 -1.55 18.12 4.66
CA GLY A 266 -0.09 18.06 4.67
C GLY A 266 0.50 16.91 3.86
N THR A 267 -0.29 16.31 2.93
CA THR A 267 0.20 15.26 2.04
C THR A 267 1.26 15.78 1.07
N ARG A 268 1.97 14.87 0.43
CA ARG A 268 2.98 15.16 -0.58
C ARG A 268 2.83 14.20 -1.76
N VAL A 269 3.01 14.73 -2.96
CA VAL A 269 3.12 13.92 -4.16
C VAL A 269 4.52 14.12 -4.73
N ALA A 270 5.29 13.06 -4.78
CA ALA A 270 6.67 13.10 -5.27
C ALA A 270 6.85 12.13 -6.45
N VAL A 271 7.71 12.51 -7.39
CA VAL A 271 8.20 11.63 -8.43
C VAL A 271 9.73 11.60 -8.41
N TRP A 272 10.29 10.41 -8.43
CA TRP A 272 11.71 10.13 -8.58
C TRP A 272 11.94 9.44 -9.91
N SER A 273 12.55 10.15 -10.85
CA SER A 273 12.82 9.66 -12.19
C SER A 273 14.26 9.19 -12.30
N ILE A 274 14.45 7.87 -12.39
CA ILE A 274 15.77 7.25 -12.55
C ILE A 274 16.15 7.40 -14.03
N GLU A 275 17.10 8.27 -14.34
CA GLU A 275 17.52 8.55 -15.72
C GLU A 275 18.12 7.31 -16.37
N ASP A 276 17.67 6.96 -17.56
CA ASP A 276 18.00 5.71 -18.26
C ASP A 276 17.76 4.42 -17.45
N GLY A 277 17.08 4.49 -16.30
CA GLY A 277 16.74 3.35 -15.48
C GLY A 277 15.75 2.43 -16.17
N GLY A 278 15.88 1.12 -15.92
CA GLY A 278 14.96 0.09 -16.44
C GLY A 278 13.80 -0.19 -15.49
N HIS A 279 13.06 -1.29 -15.79
CA HIS A 279 11.91 -1.74 -14.99
C HIS A 279 12.29 -2.21 -13.58
N MET A 280 13.47 -2.78 -13.44
CA MET A 280 13.99 -3.31 -12.18
C MET A 280 15.44 -2.82 -12.00
N PRO A 281 15.63 -1.57 -11.53
CA PRO A 281 16.95 -1.01 -11.32
C PRO A 281 17.73 -1.81 -10.27
N ARG A 282 19.07 -1.84 -10.37
CA ARG A 282 19.89 -2.44 -9.33
C ARG A 282 20.02 -1.46 -8.16
N LEU A 283 19.23 -1.66 -7.13
CA LEU A 283 19.13 -0.73 -6.01
C LEU A 283 20.47 -0.50 -5.31
N THR A 284 20.83 0.77 -5.11
CA THR A 284 21.93 1.15 -4.23
C THR A 284 21.57 0.93 -2.76
N ALA A 285 22.56 0.99 -1.87
CA ALA A 285 22.31 0.89 -0.43
C ALA A 285 21.48 2.07 0.12
N SER A 286 21.38 3.18 -0.62
CA SER A 286 20.60 4.37 -0.24
C SER A 286 19.13 4.30 -0.65
N PHE A 287 18.73 3.41 -1.57
CA PHE A 287 17.38 3.35 -2.11
C PHE A 287 16.32 3.16 -1.02
N THR A 288 16.37 2.03 -0.31
CA THR A 288 15.37 1.68 0.71
C THR A 288 15.35 2.67 1.87
N PRO A 289 16.50 3.13 2.42
CA PRO A 289 16.52 4.24 3.37
C PRO A 289 15.81 5.49 2.87
N ALA A 290 16.06 5.94 1.64
CA ALA A 290 15.44 7.15 1.08
C ALA A 290 13.91 7.00 0.92
N VAL A 291 13.43 5.83 0.42
CA VAL A 291 11.99 5.54 0.33
C VAL A 291 11.34 5.57 1.70
N LEU A 292 11.96 4.98 2.71
CA LEU A 292 11.45 4.98 4.08
C LEU A 292 11.51 6.36 4.73
N ASP A 293 12.52 7.19 4.42
CA ASP A 293 12.59 8.58 4.87
C ASP A 293 11.39 9.38 4.35
N PHE A 294 11.01 9.19 3.07
CA PHE A 294 9.80 9.79 2.53
C PHE A 294 8.55 9.28 3.24
N LEU A 295 8.36 7.97 3.34
CA LEU A 295 7.14 7.37 3.89
C LEU A 295 6.95 7.69 5.37
N LEU A 296 7.98 7.46 6.20
CA LEU A 296 7.89 7.63 7.64
C LEU A 296 7.73 9.10 8.08
N ALA A 297 8.04 10.05 7.21
CA ALA A 297 7.77 11.48 7.42
C ALA A 297 6.28 11.83 7.25
N GLN A 298 5.48 10.97 6.61
CA GLN A 298 4.05 11.24 6.41
C GLN A 298 3.25 10.74 7.62
N VAL A 299 2.33 11.57 8.09
CA VAL A 299 1.42 11.23 9.19
C VAL A 299 0.04 11.72 8.81
N SER A 300 -0.94 10.83 8.74
CA SER A 300 -2.33 11.22 8.48
C SER A 300 -2.90 12.04 9.65
N PRO A 301 -3.82 12.98 9.40
CA PRO A 301 -4.58 13.62 10.47
C PRO A 301 -5.30 12.61 11.36
N ALA A 302 -5.59 13.02 12.59
CA ALA A 302 -6.32 12.20 13.56
C ALA A 302 -7.80 12.03 13.17
#